data_5f27347be81fc6900847876314f46837
#
_entry.id   5f27347be81fc6900847876314f46837
#
_cell.length_a   1.000
_cell.length_b   1.000
_cell.length_c   1.000
_cell.angle_alpha   90.00
_cell.angle_beta   90.00
_cell.angle_gamma   90.00
#
_symmetry.space_group_name_H-M   'P 1'
#
loop_
_entity.id
_entity.type
_entity.pdbx_description
1 polymer ?
#
loop_
_entity_poly.entity_id
_entity_poly.type
_entity_poly.pdbx_seq_one_letter_code
_entity_poly.pdbx_strand_id
1 'polypeptide(L)'
;MWGIIATWRMALEGVEEAGQLLKEGKSSGEAIEHAIRCVEDFPFFKSVGYGGLPNEEMIVELDAGYMDGNTMAVGAVAGIKDFANPISIAKELSKDTVNCVLVAEGAEKYASKKGFERKNLLTDRAKQLYRKRVKEIKERELKPYDGHDTVGEVVLDHTGRIVAGTSTSGLFMKRAGRIGDSPIVGGGFYADSEVGGATATGLGEDLMKGCISYEIVRKMKEGLTPQEACQKTVNELDAKLKRSRGLAGDLSVVAMDKNGNYGCATNIQNFSFVVYRENEEPTVYRAQNADGNTIISKATQEWIDEYIRERMAPIQE
;
A
#
# COMPACT_ATOMS: atom_id res chain seq x y z
N MET A 1 22.77 9.25 -0.49
CA MET A 1 21.92 8.63 0.56
C MET A 1 20.68 8.07 -0.10
N TRP A 2 20.26 6.89 0.32
CA TRP A 2 19.01 6.27 -0.13
C TRP A 2 18.19 5.77 1.07
N GLY A 3 16.89 5.54 0.86
CA GLY A 3 16.00 5.02 1.89
C GLY A 3 14.69 4.50 1.33
N ILE A 4 14.09 3.55 2.06
CA ILE A 4 12.81 2.93 1.77
C ILE A 4 11.97 2.94 3.04
N ILE A 5 10.70 3.29 2.90
CA ILE A 5 9.69 3.03 3.94
C ILE A 5 8.47 2.38 3.29
N ALA A 6 7.92 1.35 3.94
CA ALA A 6 6.81 0.57 3.41
C ALA A 6 5.79 0.22 4.48
N THR A 7 4.51 0.19 4.11
CA THR A 7 3.43 -0.25 5.00
C THR A 7 3.46 -1.76 5.19
N TRP A 8 3.16 -2.21 6.39
CA TRP A 8 3.03 -3.58 6.84
C TRP A 8 4.34 -4.40 6.80
N ARG A 9 4.42 -5.37 7.69
CA ARG A 9 5.53 -6.35 7.73
C ARG A 9 5.65 -7.15 6.42
N MET A 10 4.56 -7.31 5.68
CA MET A 10 4.58 -8.05 4.41
C MET A 10 5.54 -7.48 3.37
N ALA A 11 5.96 -6.22 3.51
CA ALA A 11 6.91 -5.59 2.60
C ALA A 11 8.40 -5.94 2.91
N LEU A 12 8.70 -6.61 4.03
CA LEU A 12 10.08 -6.78 4.51
C LEU A 12 11.01 -7.38 3.45
N GLU A 13 10.65 -8.53 2.89
CA GLU A 13 11.48 -9.26 1.94
C GLU A 13 11.72 -8.42 0.68
N GLY A 14 10.68 -7.78 0.16
CA GLY A 14 10.77 -6.88 -0.99
C GLY A 14 11.64 -5.64 -0.71
N VAL A 15 11.53 -5.06 0.49
CA VAL A 15 12.35 -3.93 0.93
C VAL A 15 13.84 -4.32 1.07
N GLU A 16 14.13 -5.52 1.57
CA GLU A 16 15.50 -6.04 1.65
C GLU A 16 16.12 -6.17 0.26
N GLU A 17 15.41 -6.78 -0.69
CA GLU A 17 15.88 -6.94 -2.06
C GLU A 17 16.01 -5.58 -2.79
N ALA A 18 15.05 -4.68 -2.61
CA ALA A 18 15.11 -3.32 -3.17
C ALA A 18 16.27 -2.50 -2.61
N GLY A 19 16.60 -2.69 -1.32
CA GLY A 19 17.77 -2.08 -0.72
C GLY A 19 19.09 -2.54 -1.37
N GLN A 20 19.19 -3.80 -1.79
CA GLN A 20 20.35 -4.28 -2.56
C GLN A 20 20.42 -3.61 -3.94
N LEU A 21 19.29 -3.47 -4.63
CA LEU A 21 19.23 -2.74 -5.90
C LEU A 21 19.70 -1.29 -5.75
N LEU A 22 19.30 -0.60 -4.68
CA LEU A 22 19.74 0.77 -4.40
C LEU A 22 21.25 0.84 -4.08
N LYS A 23 21.81 -0.15 -3.35
CA LYS A 23 23.25 -0.26 -3.12
C LYS A 23 24.03 -0.45 -4.43
N GLU A 24 23.44 -1.13 -5.41
CA GLU A 24 24.00 -1.31 -6.76
C GLU A 24 23.81 -0.08 -7.67
N GLY A 25 23.19 1.00 -7.15
CA GLY A 25 22.98 2.23 -7.90
C GLY A 25 21.74 2.22 -8.81
N LYS A 26 20.82 1.29 -8.62
CA LYS A 26 19.54 1.29 -9.33
C LYS A 26 18.66 2.47 -8.88
N SER A 27 17.75 2.88 -9.75
CA SER A 27 16.83 3.97 -9.48
C SER A 27 15.75 3.60 -8.47
N SER A 28 15.20 4.60 -7.78
CA SER A 28 14.03 4.46 -6.91
C SER A 28 12.84 3.80 -7.62
N GLY A 29 12.65 4.09 -8.92
CA GLY A 29 11.60 3.49 -9.73
C GLY A 29 11.80 2.01 -10.03
N GLU A 30 13.05 1.51 -10.15
CA GLU A 30 13.33 0.07 -10.29
C GLU A 30 13.18 -0.63 -8.93
N ALA A 31 13.66 0.00 -7.87
CA ALA A 31 13.61 -0.54 -6.52
C ALA A 31 12.17 -0.72 -6.02
N ILE A 32 11.32 0.31 -6.13
CA ILE A 32 9.92 0.24 -5.67
C ILE A 32 9.10 -0.77 -6.47
N GLU A 33 9.28 -0.85 -7.78
CA GLU A 33 8.61 -1.86 -8.60
C GLU A 33 8.98 -3.27 -8.13
N HIS A 34 10.26 -3.53 -7.92
CA HIS A 34 10.73 -4.81 -7.44
C HIS A 34 10.15 -5.16 -6.07
N ALA A 35 10.23 -4.25 -5.11
CA ALA A 35 9.74 -4.47 -3.75
C ALA A 35 8.24 -4.78 -3.71
N ILE A 36 7.42 -3.99 -4.39
CA ILE A 36 5.97 -4.21 -4.43
C ILE A 36 5.64 -5.51 -5.17
N ARG A 37 6.34 -5.86 -6.24
CA ARG A 37 6.17 -7.15 -6.93
C ARG A 37 6.44 -8.34 -6.05
N CYS A 38 7.44 -8.30 -5.17
CA CYS A 38 7.68 -9.38 -4.19
C CYS A 38 6.44 -9.64 -3.33
N VAL A 39 5.73 -8.59 -2.94
CA VAL A 39 4.46 -8.70 -2.19
C VAL A 39 3.34 -9.23 -3.08
N GLU A 40 3.20 -8.71 -4.30
CA GLU A 40 2.17 -9.11 -5.27
C GLU A 40 2.28 -10.58 -5.69
N ASP A 41 3.49 -11.10 -5.77
CA ASP A 41 3.76 -12.47 -6.22
C ASP A 41 3.62 -13.52 -5.09
N PHE A 42 3.58 -13.09 -3.81
CA PHE A 42 3.51 -14.01 -2.68
C PHE A 42 2.06 -14.39 -2.34
N PRO A 43 1.62 -15.62 -2.61
CA PRO A 43 0.20 -16.01 -2.61
C PRO A 43 -0.47 -16.06 -1.23
N PHE A 44 0.28 -15.86 -0.15
CA PHE A 44 -0.24 -15.85 1.21
C PHE A 44 -0.52 -14.45 1.75
N PHE A 45 -0.15 -13.39 1.01
CA PHE A 45 -0.57 -12.01 1.31
C PHE A 45 -1.92 -11.73 0.65
N LYS A 46 -2.96 -12.05 1.41
CA LYS A 46 -4.36 -12.11 0.94
C LYS A 46 -4.99 -10.78 0.53
N SER A 47 -4.31 -9.66 0.68
CA SER A 47 -4.84 -8.32 0.33
C SER A 47 -4.10 -7.67 -0.86
N VAL A 48 -3.17 -8.37 -1.51
CA VAL A 48 -2.36 -7.85 -2.61
C VAL A 48 -2.12 -8.94 -3.66
N GLY A 49 -2.15 -8.59 -4.93
CA GLY A 49 -1.63 -9.40 -6.04
C GLY A 49 -2.20 -10.81 -6.20
N TYR A 50 -1.31 -11.75 -6.52
CA TYR A 50 -1.64 -13.16 -6.73
C TYR A 50 -2.07 -13.83 -5.42
N GLY A 51 -3.28 -14.37 -5.37
CA GLY A 51 -3.88 -14.93 -4.16
C GLY A 51 -4.63 -13.90 -3.31
N GLY A 52 -4.75 -12.68 -3.79
CA GLY A 52 -5.59 -11.64 -3.20
C GLY A 52 -7.03 -12.12 -3.00
N LEU A 53 -7.67 -11.65 -1.92
CA LEU A 53 -9.05 -12.02 -1.63
C LEU A 53 -10.01 -11.39 -2.65
N PRO A 54 -11.00 -12.17 -3.13
CA PRO A 54 -11.87 -11.73 -4.20
C PRO A 54 -12.98 -10.78 -3.72
N ASN A 55 -13.62 -10.14 -4.70
CA ASN A 55 -14.86 -9.39 -4.54
C ASN A 55 -16.07 -10.30 -4.23
N GLU A 56 -17.28 -9.73 -4.15
CA GLU A 56 -18.52 -10.46 -3.85
C GLU A 56 -18.91 -11.51 -4.90
N GLU A 57 -18.36 -11.41 -6.13
CA GLU A 57 -18.55 -12.34 -7.25
C GLU A 57 -17.44 -13.41 -7.35
N MET A 58 -16.56 -13.51 -6.34
CA MET A 58 -15.41 -14.42 -6.32
C MET A 58 -14.39 -14.10 -7.44
N ILE A 59 -14.25 -12.83 -7.82
CA ILE A 59 -13.28 -12.33 -8.80
C ILE A 59 -12.23 -11.48 -8.06
N VAL A 60 -10.94 -11.74 -8.35
CA VAL A 60 -9.85 -10.91 -7.84
C VAL A 60 -9.69 -9.70 -8.75
N GLU A 61 -9.90 -8.51 -8.19
CA GLU A 61 -9.69 -7.21 -8.83
C GLU A 61 -8.58 -6.49 -8.10
N LEU A 62 -7.57 -6.02 -8.82
CA LEU A 62 -6.39 -5.37 -8.29
C LEU A 62 -6.36 -3.88 -8.64
N ASP A 63 -5.77 -3.10 -7.73
CA ASP A 63 -5.55 -1.67 -7.88
C ASP A 63 -4.07 -1.37 -7.59
N ALA A 64 -3.44 -0.49 -8.36
CA ALA A 64 -2.09 -0.02 -8.11
C ALA A 64 -1.90 1.41 -8.60
N GLY A 65 -1.01 2.14 -7.90
CA GLY A 65 -0.59 3.47 -8.28
C GLY A 65 0.92 3.63 -8.17
N TYR A 66 1.47 4.48 -9.05
CA TYR A 66 2.88 4.84 -9.10
C TYR A 66 3.02 6.32 -9.37
N MET A 67 3.90 7.01 -8.64
CA MET A 67 4.23 8.41 -8.89
C MET A 67 5.72 8.66 -8.73
N ASP A 68 6.30 9.29 -9.74
CA ASP A 68 7.66 9.81 -9.75
C ASP A 68 7.65 11.27 -9.34
N GLY A 69 8.16 11.56 -8.15
CA GLY A 69 8.19 12.91 -7.60
C GLY A 69 9.18 13.88 -8.29
N ASN A 70 10.10 13.36 -9.13
CA ASN A 70 11.04 14.20 -9.87
C ASN A 70 10.41 14.76 -11.16
N THR A 71 9.60 13.96 -11.84
CA THR A 71 8.96 14.32 -13.12
C THR A 71 7.47 14.62 -12.97
N MET A 72 6.90 14.38 -11.79
CA MET A 72 5.46 14.40 -11.51
C MET A 72 4.66 13.41 -12.36
N ALA A 73 5.34 12.42 -12.95
CA ALA A 73 4.69 11.39 -13.75
C ALA A 73 3.88 10.45 -12.86
N VAL A 74 2.64 10.20 -13.24
CA VAL A 74 1.70 9.35 -12.51
C VAL A 74 1.21 8.25 -13.43
N GLY A 75 1.09 7.03 -12.90
CA GLY A 75 0.38 5.95 -13.54
C GLY A 75 -0.47 5.19 -12.53
N ALA A 76 -1.69 4.83 -12.90
CA ALA A 76 -2.55 4.04 -12.03
C ALA A 76 -3.45 3.09 -12.82
N VAL A 77 -3.68 1.92 -12.25
CA VAL A 77 -4.67 0.95 -12.74
C VAL A 77 -5.61 0.57 -11.61
N ALA A 78 -6.90 0.42 -11.95
CA ALA A 78 -7.93 0.10 -10.97
C ALA A 78 -8.90 -0.96 -11.49
N GLY A 79 -9.27 -1.90 -10.62
CA GLY A 79 -10.18 -3.00 -10.96
C GLY A 79 -9.65 -3.90 -12.08
N ILE A 80 -8.33 -4.00 -12.24
CA ILE A 80 -7.72 -4.86 -13.26
C ILE A 80 -7.80 -6.32 -12.84
N LYS A 81 -8.08 -7.22 -13.80
CA LYS A 81 -8.20 -8.65 -13.59
C LYS A 81 -7.13 -9.39 -14.39
N ASP A 82 -6.76 -10.57 -13.89
CA ASP A 82 -5.87 -11.49 -14.60
C ASP A 82 -4.45 -10.98 -14.89
N PHE A 83 -3.95 -10.02 -14.13
CA PHE A 83 -2.56 -9.54 -14.22
C PHE A 83 -1.98 -9.44 -12.81
N ALA A 84 -0.94 -10.24 -12.51
CA ALA A 84 -0.43 -10.42 -11.15
C ALA A 84 0.30 -9.19 -10.60
N ASN A 85 0.93 -8.39 -11.47
CA ASN A 85 1.76 -7.27 -11.07
C ASN A 85 1.21 -5.91 -11.57
N PRO A 86 0.10 -5.42 -10.98
CA PRO A 86 -0.49 -4.14 -11.35
C PRO A 86 0.45 -2.96 -11.12
N ILE A 87 1.41 -3.02 -10.19
CA ILE A 87 2.42 -1.96 -9.99
C ILE A 87 3.29 -1.76 -11.24
N SER A 88 3.70 -2.83 -11.92
CA SER A 88 4.48 -2.74 -13.14
C SER A 88 3.69 -2.12 -14.28
N ILE A 89 2.39 -2.40 -14.35
CA ILE A 89 1.48 -1.81 -15.34
C ILE A 89 1.29 -0.31 -15.04
N ALA A 90 1.08 0.06 -13.77
CA ALA A 90 0.98 1.45 -13.35
C ALA A 90 2.26 2.24 -13.66
N LYS A 91 3.43 1.67 -13.37
CA LYS A 91 4.73 2.26 -13.70
C LYS A 91 4.92 2.42 -15.22
N GLU A 92 4.55 1.43 -16.03
CA GLU A 92 4.63 1.55 -17.50
C GLU A 92 3.69 2.65 -18.00
N LEU A 93 2.47 2.73 -17.44
CA LEU A 93 1.48 3.73 -17.79
C LEU A 93 1.91 5.16 -17.38
N SER A 94 2.73 5.32 -16.36
CA SER A 94 3.27 6.63 -15.95
C SER A 94 4.19 7.30 -16.99
N LYS A 95 4.64 6.56 -18.00
CA LYS A 95 5.38 7.11 -19.13
C LYS A 95 4.50 7.89 -20.11
N ASP A 96 3.19 7.68 -20.05
CA ASP A 96 2.22 8.38 -20.89
C ASP A 96 1.82 9.71 -20.21
N THR A 97 1.91 10.83 -20.95
CA THR A 97 1.55 12.16 -20.41
C THR A 97 0.05 12.37 -20.29
N VAL A 98 -0.73 11.62 -21.05
CA VAL A 98 -2.20 11.59 -21.03
C VAL A 98 -2.67 10.14 -20.95
N ASN A 99 -3.89 9.91 -20.48
CA ASN A 99 -4.42 8.56 -20.25
C ASN A 99 -3.62 7.74 -19.23
N CYS A 100 -3.00 8.41 -18.27
CA CYS A 100 -2.13 7.80 -17.25
C CYS A 100 -2.90 7.03 -16.15
N VAL A 101 -4.23 7.04 -16.17
CA VAL A 101 -5.09 6.26 -15.27
C VAL A 101 -6.07 5.45 -16.12
N LEU A 102 -6.00 4.12 -16.01
CA LEU A 102 -6.89 3.21 -16.72
C LEU A 102 -7.60 2.26 -15.74
N VAL A 103 -8.83 1.88 -16.09
CA VAL A 103 -9.64 1.01 -15.21
C VAL A 103 -10.17 -0.21 -15.96
N ALA A 104 -10.36 -1.32 -15.21
CA ALA A 104 -11.02 -2.54 -15.66
C ALA A 104 -10.53 -2.99 -17.06
N GLU A 105 -11.45 -3.23 -17.99
CA GLU A 105 -11.15 -3.71 -19.35
C GLU A 105 -10.17 -2.81 -20.11
N GLY A 106 -10.20 -1.49 -19.87
CA GLY A 106 -9.25 -0.55 -20.48
C GLY A 106 -7.81 -0.80 -19.99
N ALA A 107 -7.65 -1.03 -18.69
CA ALA A 107 -6.35 -1.40 -18.10
C ALA A 107 -5.87 -2.77 -18.61
N GLU A 108 -6.76 -3.76 -18.72
CA GLU A 108 -6.45 -5.11 -19.24
C GLU A 108 -6.00 -5.09 -20.69
N LYS A 109 -6.67 -4.31 -21.54
CA LYS A 109 -6.29 -4.11 -22.95
C LYS A 109 -4.90 -3.46 -23.08
N TYR A 110 -4.64 -2.44 -22.25
CA TYR A 110 -3.34 -1.78 -22.19
C TYR A 110 -2.25 -2.76 -21.76
N ALA A 111 -2.46 -3.48 -20.68
CA ALA A 111 -1.51 -4.47 -20.16
C ALA A 111 -1.18 -5.54 -21.21
N SER A 112 -2.20 -6.11 -21.86
CA SER A 112 -2.01 -7.08 -22.94
C SER A 112 -1.23 -6.51 -24.13
N LYS A 113 -1.52 -5.28 -24.54
CA LYS A 113 -0.81 -4.58 -25.62
C LYS A 113 0.67 -4.33 -25.28
N LYS A 114 0.99 -4.11 -24.01
CA LYS A 114 2.36 -3.92 -23.51
C LYS A 114 3.11 -5.22 -23.23
N GLY A 115 2.47 -6.39 -23.45
CA GLY A 115 3.10 -7.70 -23.30
C GLY A 115 3.11 -8.26 -21.89
N PHE A 116 2.32 -7.70 -20.96
CA PHE A 116 2.13 -8.30 -19.65
C PHE A 116 1.35 -9.61 -19.76
N GLU A 117 1.78 -10.63 -19.00
CA GLU A 117 1.14 -11.96 -19.04
C GLU A 117 -0.17 -11.99 -18.24
N ARG A 118 -1.19 -12.65 -18.83
CA ARG A 118 -2.42 -12.99 -18.11
C ARG A 118 -2.19 -14.17 -17.19
N LYS A 119 -2.70 -14.06 -15.95
CA LYS A 119 -2.61 -15.10 -14.93
C LYS A 119 -3.88 -15.12 -14.10
N ASN A 120 -4.47 -16.29 -13.90
CA ASN A 120 -5.57 -16.44 -12.95
C ASN A 120 -5.07 -16.12 -11.53
N LEU A 121 -5.63 -15.11 -10.92
CA LEU A 121 -5.22 -14.59 -9.61
C LEU A 121 -5.88 -15.33 -8.45
N LEU A 122 -7.01 -16.01 -8.70
CA LEU A 122 -7.82 -16.67 -7.68
C LEU A 122 -7.24 -18.06 -7.32
N THR A 123 -6.48 -18.12 -6.25
CA THR A 123 -5.93 -19.37 -5.71
C THR A 123 -6.98 -20.21 -5.00
N ASP A 124 -6.72 -21.52 -4.84
CA ASP A 124 -7.63 -22.39 -4.09
C ASP A 124 -7.76 -21.99 -2.62
N ARG A 125 -6.67 -21.43 -2.04
CA ARG A 125 -6.69 -20.84 -0.70
C ARG A 125 -7.66 -19.64 -0.63
N ALA A 126 -7.61 -18.71 -1.59
CA ALA A 126 -8.54 -17.59 -1.65
C ALA A 126 -10.00 -18.04 -1.78
N LYS A 127 -10.27 -19.08 -2.59
CA LYS A 127 -11.61 -19.71 -2.69
C LYS A 127 -12.09 -20.30 -1.36
N GLN A 128 -11.20 -20.99 -0.63
CA GLN A 128 -11.54 -21.55 0.69
C GLN A 128 -11.88 -20.44 1.69
N LEU A 129 -11.06 -19.40 1.77
CA LEU A 129 -11.31 -18.22 2.63
C LEU A 129 -12.64 -17.54 2.27
N TYR A 130 -12.92 -17.38 0.98
CA TYR A 130 -14.19 -16.82 0.53
C TYR A 130 -15.39 -17.65 1.01
N ARG A 131 -15.38 -18.96 0.78
CA ARG A 131 -16.46 -19.86 1.21
C ARG A 131 -16.66 -19.84 2.72
N LYS A 132 -15.56 -19.86 3.49
CA LYS A 132 -15.60 -19.73 4.95
C LYS A 132 -16.27 -18.41 5.35
N ARG A 133 -15.88 -17.30 4.76
CA ARG A 133 -16.44 -15.96 5.07
C ARG A 133 -17.92 -15.87 4.73
N VAL A 134 -18.35 -16.42 3.59
CA VAL A 134 -19.78 -16.48 3.22
C VAL A 134 -20.58 -17.25 4.28
N LYS A 135 -20.04 -18.36 4.80
CA LYS A 135 -20.67 -19.12 5.87
C LYS A 135 -20.77 -18.31 7.17
N GLU A 136 -19.66 -17.67 7.59
CA GLU A 136 -19.62 -16.82 8.78
C GLU A 136 -20.59 -15.64 8.71
N ILE A 137 -20.72 -14.98 7.54
CA ILE A 137 -21.66 -13.87 7.33
C ILE A 137 -23.10 -14.36 7.53
N LYS A 138 -23.45 -15.52 6.97
CA LYS A 138 -24.80 -16.10 7.10
C LYS A 138 -25.12 -16.51 8.54
N GLU A 139 -24.13 -17.08 9.25
CA GLU A 139 -24.35 -17.61 10.60
C GLU A 139 -24.30 -16.55 11.70
N ARG A 140 -23.51 -15.48 11.50
CA ARG A 140 -23.19 -14.48 12.54
C ARG A 140 -23.62 -13.05 12.19
N GLU A 141 -24.33 -12.85 11.09
CA GLU A 141 -24.74 -11.53 10.59
C GLU A 141 -23.59 -10.52 10.49
N LEU A 142 -22.38 -11.01 10.16
CA LEU A 142 -21.18 -10.17 10.04
C LEU A 142 -21.25 -9.31 8.77
N LYS A 143 -20.64 -8.13 8.84
CA LYS A 143 -20.44 -7.33 7.63
C LYS A 143 -19.47 -8.04 6.69
N PRO A 144 -19.72 -8.03 5.37
CA PRO A 144 -18.86 -8.74 4.39
C PRO A 144 -17.45 -8.17 4.35
N TYR A 145 -17.30 -6.87 4.52
CA TYR A 145 -16.03 -6.14 4.32
C TYR A 145 -15.13 -6.29 5.54
N ASP A 146 -14.01 -7.01 5.37
CA ASP A 146 -13.03 -7.21 6.42
C ASP A 146 -11.62 -7.32 5.80
N GLY A 147 -10.63 -6.75 6.51
CA GLY A 147 -9.22 -6.80 6.11
C GLY A 147 -8.87 -5.95 4.88
N HIS A 148 -8.03 -4.99 5.08
CA HIS A 148 -7.60 -4.03 4.06
C HIS A 148 -6.12 -3.68 4.27
N ASP A 149 -5.24 -4.62 3.98
CA ASP A 149 -3.81 -4.34 3.99
C ASP A 149 -3.41 -3.94 2.56
N THR A 150 -2.95 -2.73 2.39
CA THR A 150 -2.36 -2.24 1.14
C THR A 150 -0.85 -2.15 1.32
N VAL A 151 -0.06 -2.73 0.41
CA VAL A 151 1.34 -2.37 0.35
C VAL A 151 1.46 -0.99 -0.28
N GLY A 152 2.10 -0.09 0.46
CA GLY A 152 2.43 1.25 0.00
C GLY A 152 3.86 1.57 0.37
N GLU A 153 4.63 2.09 -0.56
CA GLU A 153 6.05 2.33 -0.38
C GLU A 153 6.47 3.72 -0.85
N VAL A 154 7.47 4.28 -0.18
CA VAL A 154 8.21 5.47 -0.61
C VAL A 154 9.68 5.11 -0.68
N VAL A 155 10.31 5.38 -1.82
CA VAL A 155 11.73 5.10 -2.08
C VAL A 155 12.45 6.36 -2.50
N LEU A 156 13.54 6.66 -1.80
CA LEU A 156 14.52 7.70 -2.12
C LEU A 156 15.78 7.03 -2.66
N ASP A 157 16.30 7.43 -3.81
CA ASP A 157 17.58 6.95 -4.35
C ASP A 157 18.73 7.95 -4.16
N HIS A 158 19.94 7.51 -4.52
CA HIS A 158 21.18 8.31 -4.40
C HIS A 158 21.14 9.64 -5.17
N THR A 159 20.29 9.76 -6.18
CA THR A 159 20.14 11.00 -6.96
C THR A 159 19.21 12.01 -6.31
N GLY A 160 18.55 11.63 -5.22
CA GLY A 160 17.54 12.45 -4.55
C GLY A 160 16.14 12.27 -5.16
N ARG A 161 15.96 11.33 -6.08
CA ARG A 161 14.65 11.03 -6.68
C ARG A 161 13.80 10.23 -5.69
N ILE A 162 12.58 10.71 -5.47
CA ILE A 162 11.58 10.06 -4.62
C ILE A 162 10.46 9.51 -5.48
N VAL A 163 10.10 8.27 -5.24
CA VAL A 163 8.98 7.59 -5.88
C VAL A 163 8.05 7.06 -4.80
N ALA A 164 6.74 7.14 -5.02
CA ALA A 164 5.73 6.49 -4.19
C ALA A 164 4.90 5.51 -5.03
N GLY A 165 4.52 4.40 -4.44
CA GLY A 165 3.69 3.39 -5.11
C GLY A 165 2.86 2.58 -4.13
N THR A 166 1.76 2.03 -4.63
CA THR A 166 0.79 1.24 -3.87
C THR A 166 0.29 0.07 -4.68
N SER A 167 -0.08 -1.02 -4.00
CA SER A 167 -0.79 -2.16 -4.61
C SER A 167 -1.71 -2.84 -3.60
N THR A 168 -2.90 -3.25 -4.05
CA THR A 168 -3.93 -3.88 -3.23
C THR A 168 -4.92 -4.71 -4.05
N SER A 169 -5.59 -5.68 -3.42
CA SER A 169 -6.83 -6.28 -3.93
C SER A 169 -8.10 -5.63 -3.32
N GLY A 170 -7.91 -4.62 -2.47
CA GLY A 170 -9.01 -3.90 -1.80
C GLY A 170 -9.60 -4.67 -0.61
N LEU A 171 -10.85 -4.36 -0.28
CA LEU A 171 -11.58 -5.02 0.80
C LEU A 171 -12.03 -6.42 0.39
N PHE A 172 -11.95 -7.35 1.33
CA PHE A 172 -12.51 -8.71 1.11
C PHE A 172 -14.03 -8.64 0.88
N MET A 173 -14.50 -9.33 -0.14
CA MET A 173 -15.91 -9.32 -0.57
C MET A 173 -16.45 -7.91 -0.91
N LYS A 174 -15.57 -7.01 -1.35
CA LYS A 174 -15.99 -5.71 -1.89
C LYS A 174 -17.00 -5.90 -3.02
N ARG A 175 -17.81 -4.89 -3.28
CA ARG A 175 -18.65 -4.87 -4.49
C ARG A 175 -17.78 -4.95 -5.73
N ALA A 176 -18.23 -5.64 -6.75
CA ALA A 176 -17.55 -5.69 -8.04
C ALA A 176 -17.32 -4.25 -8.57
N GLY A 177 -16.09 -3.96 -8.99
CA GLY A 177 -15.69 -2.63 -9.44
C GLY A 177 -15.42 -1.59 -8.33
N ARG A 178 -15.53 -1.94 -7.03
CA ARG A 178 -15.14 -1.01 -5.95
C ARG A 178 -13.63 -0.82 -5.96
N ILE A 179 -13.20 0.42 -5.98
CA ILE A 179 -11.82 0.85 -5.76
C ILE A 179 -11.69 1.63 -4.43
N GLY A 180 -10.50 1.54 -3.81
CA GLY A 180 -10.13 2.33 -2.64
C GLY A 180 -9.25 3.52 -3.03
N ASP A 181 -8.46 3.97 -2.06
CA ASP A 181 -7.49 5.05 -2.22
C ASP A 181 -6.27 4.68 -3.06
N SER A 182 -5.90 3.38 -3.09
CA SER A 182 -4.63 2.91 -3.61
C SER A 182 -4.31 3.36 -5.05
N PRO A 183 -5.24 3.41 -6.04
CA PRO A 183 -4.95 3.91 -7.36
C PRO A 183 -5.16 5.43 -7.50
N ILE A 184 -5.47 6.14 -6.42
CA ILE A 184 -5.82 7.56 -6.43
C ILE A 184 -4.66 8.40 -5.92
N VAL A 185 -4.05 9.15 -6.84
CA VAL A 185 -2.99 10.10 -6.51
C VAL A 185 -3.48 11.14 -5.49
N GLY A 186 -2.66 11.37 -4.47
CA GLY A 186 -3.01 12.23 -3.34
C GLY A 186 -3.81 11.52 -2.23
N GLY A 187 -4.54 10.46 -2.57
CA GLY A 187 -5.22 9.59 -1.60
C GLY A 187 -4.28 8.50 -1.09
N GLY A 188 -4.03 7.46 -1.88
CA GLY A 188 -3.21 6.32 -1.50
C GLY A 188 -1.72 6.59 -1.54
N PHE A 189 -1.25 7.44 -2.41
CA PHE A 189 0.16 7.78 -2.62
C PHE A 189 0.36 9.20 -3.13
N TYR A 190 1.50 9.78 -2.82
CA TYR A 190 1.97 11.04 -3.42
C TYR A 190 3.49 11.17 -3.27
N ALA A 191 4.16 11.76 -4.27
CA ALA A 191 5.59 12.05 -4.24
C ALA A 191 5.91 13.41 -4.87
N ASP A 192 6.83 14.15 -4.23
CA ASP A 192 7.46 15.37 -4.72
C ASP A 192 8.93 15.31 -4.28
N SER A 193 9.86 15.11 -5.21
CA SER A 193 11.28 14.93 -4.87
C SER A 193 11.93 16.14 -4.21
N GLU A 194 11.32 17.31 -4.32
CA GLU A 194 11.78 18.50 -3.61
C GLU A 194 11.40 18.50 -2.12
N VAL A 195 10.46 17.63 -1.72
CA VAL A 195 9.86 17.58 -0.39
C VAL A 195 9.98 16.19 0.23
N GLY A 196 9.31 15.22 -0.35
CA GLY A 196 9.17 13.85 0.17
C GLY A 196 8.05 13.07 -0.51
N GLY A 197 7.74 11.91 0.04
CA GLY A 197 6.62 11.08 -0.39
C GLY A 197 5.85 10.50 0.78
N ALA A 198 4.62 10.07 0.53
CA ALA A 198 3.76 9.42 1.51
C ALA A 198 2.86 8.37 0.85
N THR A 199 2.52 7.33 1.61
CA THR A 199 1.53 6.32 1.24
C THR A 199 0.59 6.01 2.39
N ALA A 200 -0.59 5.51 2.05
CA ALA A 200 -1.65 5.22 2.99
C ALA A 200 -2.17 3.78 2.86
N THR A 201 -2.71 3.26 3.95
CA THR A 201 -3.40 1.98 4.04
C THR A 201 -4.52 2.07 5.07
N GLY A 202 -5.64 1.40 4.83
CA GLY A 202 -6.79 1.44 5.73
C GLY A 202 -8.12 1.47 4.99
N LEU A 203 -9.12 2.18 5.53
CA LEU A 203 -10.39 2.35 4.84
C LEU A 203 -10.26 3.39 3.72
N GLY A 204 -10.14 2.91 2.49
CA GLY A 204 -9.86 3.73 1.32
C GLY A 204 -10.81 4.91 1.12
N GLU A 205 -12.11 4.70 1.40
CA GLU A 205 -13.14 5.73 1.34
C GLU A 205 -12.87 6.91 2.28
N ASP A 206 -12.18 6.67 3.40
CA ASP A 206 -11.84 7.72 4.34
C ASP A 206 -10.52 8.39 4.00
N LEU A 207 -9.54 7.60 3.59
CA LEU A 207 -8.24 8.10 3.14
C LEU A 207 -8.39 9.07 1.95
N MET A 208 -9.23 8.72 0.96
CA MET A 208 -9.54 9.58 -0.20
C MET A 208 -10.14 10.92 0.19
N LYS A 209 -11.06 10.93 1.17
CA LYS A 209 -11.72 12.18 1.61
C LYS A 209 -10.75 13.21 2.19
N GLY A 210 -9.63 12.74 2.72
CA GLY A 210 -8.57 13.58 3.24
C GLY A 210 -7.50 13.95 2.23
N CYS A 211 -7.48 13.35 1.03
CA CYS A 211 -6.32 13.38 0.14
C CYS A 211 -5.03 13.16 0.94
N ILE A 212 -5.03 12.12 1.79
CA ILE A 212 -4.20 12.03 2.98
C ILE A 212 -2.69 12.04 2.65
N SER A 213 -2.28 11.36 1.57
CA SER A 213 -0.88 11.30 1.16
C SER A 213 -0.38 12.67 0.63
N TYR A 214 -1.19 13.38 -0.14
CA TYR A 214 -0.88 14.74 -0.58
C TYR A 214 -0.80 15.70 0.61
N GLU A 215 -1.74 15.62 1.54
CA GLU A 215 -1.79 16.50 2.71
C GLU A 215 -0.56 16.33 3.62
N ILE A 216 -0.04 15.11 3.75
CA ILE A 216 1.22 14.85 4.48
C ILE A 216 2.39 15.54 3.78
N VAL A 217 2.56 15.34 2.45
CA VAL A 217 3.64 15.99 1.70
C VAL A 217 3.51 17.51 1.72
N ARG A 218 2.29 18.05 1.61
CA ARG A 218 2.03 19.49 1.76
C ARG A 218 2.49 20.01 3.12
N LYS A 219 2.18 19.30 4.20
CA LYS A 219 2.63 19.70 5.56
C LYS A 219 4.15 19.60 5.71
N MET A 220 4.80 18.61 5.12
CA MET A 220 6.27 18.55 5.07
C MET A 220 6.85 19.76 4.31
N LYS A 221 6.22 20.17 3.20
CA LYS A 221 6.60 21.38 2.45
C LYS A 221 6.47 22.66 3.28
N GLU A 222 5.55 22.70 4.24
CA GLU A 222 5.38 23.80 5.21
C GLU A 222 6.36 23.72 6.39
N GLY A 223 7.26 22.73 6.42
CA GLY A 223 8.35 22.64 7.40
C GLY A 223 8.12 21.65 8.55
N LEU A 224 7.03 20.86 8.54
CA LEU A 224 6.87 19.79 9.51
C LEU A 224 7.80 18.63 9.15
N THR A 225 8.30 17.94 10.18
CA THR A 225 8.98 16.66 9.99
C THR A 225 7.97 15.60 9.45
N PRO A 226 8.43 14.53 8.79
CA PRO A 226 7.54 13.44 8.36
C PRO A 226 6.68 12.87 9.48
N GLN A 227 7.24 12.72 10.69
CA GLN A 227 6.50 12.23 11.85
C GLN A 227 5.38 13.18 12.29
N GLU A 228 5.66 14.47 12.38
CA GLU A 228 4.67 15.50 12.73
C GLU A 228 3.59 15.62 11.65
N ALA A 229 3.98 15.59 10.37
CA ALA A 229 3.05 15.65 9.25
C ALA A 229 2.10 14.47 9.23
N CYS A 230 2.60 13.24 9.39
CA CYS A 230 1.78 12.03 9.49
C CYS A 230 0.81 12.10 10.68
N GLN A 231 1.33 12.38 11.88
CA GLN A 231 0.52 12.41 13.10
C GLN A 231 -0.58 13.45 13.03
N LYS A 232 -0.26 14.67 12.62
CA LYS A 232 -1.22 15.77 12.51
C LYS A 232 -2.30 15.46 11.48
N THR A 233 -1.92 14.91 10.32
CA THR A 233 -2.87 14.60 9.24
C THR A 233 -3.84 13.50 9.64
N VAL A 234 -3.36 12.41 10.24
CA VAL A 234 -4.23 11.32 10.73
C VAL A 234 -5.20 11.85 11.79
N ASN A 235 -4.71 12.60 12.77
CA ASN A 235 -5.56 13.14 13.85
C ASN A 235 -6.62 14.12 13.35
N GLU A 236 -6.27 15.01 12.43
CA GLU A 236 -7.21 15.98 11.85
C GLU A 236 -8.31 15.29 11.04
N LEU A 237 -7.93 14.29 10.22
CA LEU A 237 -8.90 13.52 9.43
C LEU A 237 -9.80 12.67 10.31
N ASP A 238 -9.23 11.91 11.25
CA ASP A 238 -9.98 11.09 12.22
C ASP A 238 -11.01 11.93 12.98
N ALA A 239 -10.56 13.05 13.54
CA ALA A 239 -11.45 13.96 14.27
C ALA A 239 -12.55 14.57 13.38
N LYS A 240 -12.22 14.94 12.12
CA LYS A 240 -13.19 15.47 11.16
C LYS A 240 -14.25 14.43 10.80
N LEU A 241 -13.83 13.19 10.54
CA LEU A 241 -14.75 12.09 10.21
C LEU A 241 -15.66 11.75 11.40
N LYS A 242 -15.11 11.66 12.61
CA LYS A 242 -15.89 11.44 13.84
C LYS A 242 -16.93 12.54 14.08
N ARG A 243 -16.54 13.81 13.89
CA ARG A 243 -17.51 14.93 14.02
C ARG A 243 -18.60 14.91 12.94
N SER A 244 -18.28 14.51 11.71
CA SER A 244 -19.23 14.59 10.59
C SER A 244 -20.19 13.41 10.49
N ARG A 245 -19.81 12.22 10.96
CA ARG A 245 -20.58 10.99 10.79
C ARG A 245 -20.55 10.02 11.98
N GLY A 246 -19.95 10.43 13.12
CA GLY A 246 -19.89 9.66 14.34
C GLY A 246 -18.75 8.63 14.42
N LEU A 247 -18.07 8.33 13.31
CA LEU A 247 -16.98 7.33 13.27
C LEU A 247 -15.95 7.68 12.19
N ALA A 248 -14.74 7.16 12.35
CA ALA A 248 -13.71 7.09 11.34
C ALA A 248 -13.34 5.62 11.09
N GLY A 249 -12.98 5.28 9.85
CA GLY A 249 -12.37 4.00 9.52
C GLY A 249 -10.90 3.97 9.92
N ASP A 250 -10.24 2.87 9.58
CA ASP A 250 -8.82 2.69 9.81
C ASP A 250 -8.00 3.62 8.92
N LEU A 251 -7.07 4.34 9.53
CA LEU A 251 -6.17 5.28 8.87
C LEU A 251 -4.75 4.97 9.32
N SER A 252 -3.89 4.54 8.41
CA SER A 252 -2.47 4.33 8.68
C SER A 252 -1.65 4.87 7.52
N VAL A 253 -0.56 5.56 7.82
CA VAL A 253 0.28 6.25 6.84
C VAL A 253 1.75 6.10 7.17
N VAL A 254 2.57 6.15 6.12
CA VAL A 254 4.02 6.28 6.22
C VAL A 254 4.50 7.39 5.28
N ALA A 255 5.57 8.08 5.65
CA ALA A 255 6.18 9.12 4.84
C ALA A 255 7.69 9.15 5.00
N MET A 256 8.38 9.64 3.96
CA MET A 256 9.82 9.91 3.98
C MET A 256 10.08 11.23 3.29
N ASP A 257 10.95 12.07 3.87
CA ASP A 257 11.39 13.31 3.26
C ASP A 257 12.62 13.11 2.34
N LYS A 258 13.01 14.17 1.64
CA LYS A 258 14.18 14.15 0.74
C LYS A 258 15.53 13.97 1.46
N ASN A 259 15.55 14.05 2.78
CA ASN A 259 16.73 13.83 3.61
C ASN A 259 16.76 12.43 4.23
N GLY A 260 15.78 11.56 3.86
CA GLY A 260 15.66 10.20 4.41
C GLY A 260 15.11 10.14 5.83
N ASN A 261 14.62 11.25 6.40
CA ASN A 261 13.85 11.20 7.63
C ASN A 261 12.48 10.58 7.32
N TYR A 262 11.93 9.84 8.26
CA TYR A 262 10.67 9.14 8.06
C TYR A 262 9.69 9.37 9.20
N GLY A 263 8.44 9.08 8.94
CA GLY A 263 7.35 9.16 9.91
C GLY A 263 6.24 8.17 9.63
N CYS A 264 5.48 7.88 10.66
CA CYS A 264 4.34 6.97 10.64
C CYS A 264 3.27 7.49 11.58
N ALA A 265 2.00 7.33 11.18
CA ALA A 265 0.89 7.54 12.09
C ALA A 265 -0.26 6.58 11.80
N THR A 266 -1.01 6.26 12.86
CA THR A 266 -2.15 5.34 12.76
C THR A 266 -3.21 5.67 13.81
N ASN A 267 -4.49 5.39 13.49
CA ASN A 267 -5.57 5.42 14.46
C ASN A 267 -5.99 4.02 14.96
N ILE A 268 -5.27 2.95 14.53
CA ILE A 268 -5.52 1.56 14.95
C ILE A 268 -4.45 1.01 15.91
N GLN A 269 -4.70 -0.18 16.45
CA GLN A 269 -3.82 -0.82 17.43
C GLN A 269 -2.75 -1.73 16.82
N ASN A 270 -2.89 -2.16 15.58
CA ASN A 270 -2.10 -3.23 14.99
C ASN A 270 -1.53 -2.84 13.61
N PHE A 271 -0.89 -1.70 13.53
CA PHE A 271 -0.16 -1.32 12.32
C PHE A 271 1.30 -1.74 12.42
N SER A 272 1.93 -2.05 11.30
CA SER A 272 3.37 -2.28 11.19
C SER A 272 3.92 -1.65 9.92
N PHE A 273 5.19 -1.30 9.93
CA PHE A 273 5.87 -0.74 8.77
C PHE A 273 7.34 -1.15 8.75
N VAL A 274 7.96 -1.06 7.60
CA VAL A 274 9.36 -1.42 7.37
C VAL A 274 10.13 -0.18 6.95
N VAL A 275 11.33 -0.02 7.49
CA VAL A 275 12.27 1.03 7.08
C VAL A 275 13.62 0.40 6.76
N TYR A 276 14.21 0.80 5.65
CA TYR A 276 15.58 0.45 5.29
C TYR A 276 16.28 1.68 4.72
N ARG A 277 17.37 2.10 5.37
CA ARG A 277 18.16 3.26 4.94
C ARG A 277 19.61 2.86 4.72
N GLU A 278 20.33 3.68 3.96
CA GLU A 278 21.76 3.51 3.74
C GLU A 278 22.51 3.42 5.07
N ASN A 279 23.39 2.44 5.20
CA ASN A 279 24.19 2.11 6.40
C ASN A 279 23.37 1.64 7.63
N GLU A 280 22.11 1.25 7.43
CA GLU A 280 21.28 0.64 8.47
C GLU A 280 20.84 -0.77 8.03
N GLU A 281 20.31 -1.56 8.94
CA GLU A 281 19.67 -2.83 8.65
C GLU A 281 18.17 -2.62 8.43
N PRO A 282 17.52 -3.38 7.54
CA PRO A 282 16.08 -3.33 7.38
C PRO A 282 15.40 -3.63 8.72
N THR A 283 14.50 -2.78 9.11
CA THR A 283 13.88 -2.83 10.43
C THR A 283 12.36 -2.79 10.33
N VAL A 284 11.70 -3.75 10.96
CA VAL A 284 10.25 -3.77 11.12
C VAL A 284 9.87 -3.06 12.40
N TYR A 285 8.91 -2.14 12.30
CA TYR A 285 8.32 -1.44 13.42
C TYR A 285 6.84 -1.81 13.58
N ARG A 286 6.39 -1.79 14.81
CA ARG A 286 4.98 -1.85 15.19
C ARG A 286 4.52 -0.47 15.61
N ALA A 287 3.32 -0.09 15.21
CA ALA A 287 2.71 1.18 15.56
C ALA A 287 1.29 0.95 16.08
N GLN A 288 0.94 1.66 17.13
CA GLN A 288 -0.40 1.60 17.74
C GLN A 288 -0.86 2.99 18.14
N ASN A 289 -2.15 3.23 18.07
CA ASN A 289 -2.73 4.45 18.61
C ASN A 289 -2.86 4.39 20.13
N ALA A 290 -2.44 5.44 20.81
CA ALA A 290 -2.64 5.65 22.23
C ALA A 290 -3.14 7.10 22.42
N ASP A 291 -4.42 7.26 22.64
CA ASP A 291 -5.07 8.56 22.87
C ASP A 291 -4.73 9.65 21.84
N GLY A 292 -4.74 9.26 20.56
CA GLY A 292 -4.44 10.14 19.44
C GLY A 292 -2.93 10.29 19.13
N ASN A 293 -2.06 9.61 19.86
CA ASN A 293 -0.63 9.56 19.57
C ASN A 293 -0.25 8.18 19.03
N THR A 294 0.61 8.15 18.02
CA THR A 294 1.16 6.89 17.50
C THR A 294 2.39 6.52 18.29
N ILE A 295 2.31 5.38 18.98
CA ILE A 295 3.43 4.79 19.69
C ILE A 295 4.12 3.80 18.78
N ILE A 296 5.42 3.99 18.55
CA ILE A 296 6.23 3.16 17.66
C ILE A 296 7.23 2.35 18.48
N SER A 297 7.35 1.06 18.17
CA SER A 297 8.34 0.17 18.78
C SER A 297 8.93 -0.77 17.73
N LYS A 298 10.19 -1.14 17.87
CA LYS A 298 10.82 -2.15 17.02
C LYS A 298 10.16 -3.51 17.25
N ALA A 299 9.81 -4.22 16.17
CA ALA A 299 9.28 -5.58 16.27
C ALA A 299 10.38 -6.55 16.70
N THR A 300 10.00 -7.57 17.48
CA THR A 300 10.91 -8.68 17.81
C THR A 300 10.98 -9.67 16.66
N GLN A 301 12.07 -10.43 16.55
CA GLN A 301 12.20 -11.46 15.54
C GLN A 301 11.08 -12.50 15.63
N GLU A 302 10.70 -12.89 16.86
CA GLU A 302 9.59 -13.80 17.11
C GLU A 302 8.26 -13.29 16.48
N TRP A 303 7.94 -12.02 16.66
CA TRP A 303 6.75 -11.41 16.07
C TRP A 303 6.82 -11.38 14.53
N ILE A 304 8.00 -11.09 13.96
CA ILE A 304 8.24 -11.08 12.50
C ILE A 304 7.99 -12.48 11.92
N ASP A 305 8.50 -13.52 12.57
CA ASP A 305 8.36 -14.91 12.12
C ASP A 305 6.92 -15.42 12.30
N GLU A 306 6.25 -15.05 13.42
CA GLU A 306 4.85 -15.40 13.67
C GLU A 306 3.93 -14.82 12.61
N TYR A 307 4.15 -13.57 12.20
CA TYR A 307 3.37 -12.91 11.14
C TYR A 307 3.29 -13.74 9.85
N ILE A 308 4.41 -14.32 9.41
CA ILE A 308 4.44 -15.18 8.21
C ILE A 308 3.82 -16.55 8.49
N ARG A 309 4.13 -17.13 9.65
CA ARG A 309 3.59 -18.45 10.07
C ARG A 309 2.06 -18.46 10.08
N GLU A 310 1.45 -17.43 10.66
CA GLU A 310 -0.01 -17.28 10.68
C GLU A 310 -0.62 -17.20 9.27
N ARG A 311 0.02 -16.44 8.38
CA ARG A 311 -0.48 -16.29 7.01
C ARG A 311 -0.36 -17.56 6.18
N MET A 312 0.68 -18.34 6.40
CA MET A 312 0.90 -19.62 5.74
C MET A 312 0.17 -20.80 6.40
N ALA A 313 -0.33 -20.63 7.63
CA ALA A 313 -1.04 -21.67 8.36
C ALA A 313 -2.22 -22.25 7.54
N PRO A 314 -2.51 -23.56 7.63
CA PRO A 314 -3.68 -24.16 7.01
C PRO A 314 -4.96 -23.44 7.44
N ILE A 315 -5.92 -23.34 6.52
CA ILE A 315 -7.23 -22.78 6.84
C ILE A 315 -7.96 -23.81 7.69
N GLN A 316 -8.30 -23.44 8.92
CA GLN A 316 -9.16 -24.27 9.78
C GLN A 316 -10.59 -24.20 9.25
N GLU A 317 -11.22 -25.37 9.04
CA GLU A 317 -12.60 -25.50 8.57
C GLU A 317 -13.63 -24.99 9.58
#